data_daee445b7ee9d43f5fde52cadd9d9b0f
#
_entry.id   daee445b7ee9d43f5fde52cadd9d9b0f
#
_cell.length_a   1.000
_cell.length_b   1.000
_cell.length_c   1.000
_cell.angle_alpha   90.00
_cell.angle_beta   90.00
_cell.angle_gamma   90.00
#
_symmetry.space_group_name_H-M   'P 1'
#
loop_
_entity.id
_entity.type
_entity.pdbx_description
1 polymer ?
#
loop_
_entity_poly.entity_id
_entity_poly.type
_entity_poly.pdbx_seq_one_letter_code
_entity_poly.pdbx_strand_id
1 'polypeptide(L)'
;TKAIEMRKQINKSEEYDGIDVSINDLILKACVNPLKKYPKFNSSFSDKGIVTHSKINIGIAISQEAGLMVPAIMDIQNKSLKEISVASKDLALRSNEGTITTDEYARGTFSLSNLGMYNVKSFVGIIYPPQSAMLAVGSAIKRPIVVDGSVVIADIMTATISGDHRILDGAEGALFINDVKTILENPYQLLI
;
A
#
# COMPACT_ATOMS: atom_id res chain seq x y z
N THR A 1 7.65 6.57 12.78
CA THR A 1 8.73 7.59 12.86
C THR A 1 9.85 7.26 11.88
N LYS A 2 10.56 6.11 11.96
CA LYS A 2 11.73 5.79 11.12
C LYS A 2 11.45 5.89 9.60
N ALA A 3 10.31 5.39 9.12
CA ALA A 3 9.95 5.49 7.71
C ALA A 3 9.77 6.96 7.24
N ILE A 4 9.22 7.82 8.11
CA ILE A 4 9.07 9.25 7.83
C ILE A 4 10.44 9.94 7.78
N GLU A 5 11.34 9.58 8.68
CA GLU A 5 12.72 10.09 8.72
C GLU A 5 13.51 9.67 7.49
N MET A 6 13.46 8.38 7.13
CA MET A 6 14.09 7.87 5.91
C MET A 6 13.53 8.58 4.65
N ARG A 7 12.21 8.74 4.55
CA ARG A 7 11.58 9.49 3.45
C ARG A 7 12.18 10.92 3.32
N LYS A 8 12.34 11.64 4.45
CA LYS A 8 12.93 12.98 4.43
C LYS A 8 14.39 12.99 3.95
N GLN A 9 15.15 11.92 4.25
CA GLN A 9 16.53 11.77 3.78
C GLN A 9 16.56 11.47 2.28
N ILE A 10 15.73 10.54 1.81
CA ILE A 10 15.60 10.17 0.40
C ILE A 10 15.26 11.41 -0.44
N ASN A 11 14.25 12.18 -0.03
CA ASN A 11 13.79 13.36 -0.77
C ASN A 11 14.80 14.53 -0.78
N LYS A 12 15.90 14.41 -0.05
CA LYS A 12 17.03 15.36 -0.07
C LYS A 12 18.25 14.82 -0.84
N SER A 13 18.23 13.55 -1.24
CA SER A 13 19.36 12.92 -1.91
C SER A 13 19.35 13.25 -3.40
N GLU A 14 20.53 13.40 -3.99
CA GLU A 14 20.72 13.64 -5.43
C GLU A 14 20.17 12.48 -6.28
N GLU A 15 20.20 11.25 -5.75
CA GLU A 15 19.66 10.07 -6.43
C GLU A 15 18.16 10.19 -6.76
N TYR A 16 17.41 10.94 -5.94
CA TYR A 16 15.98 11.17 -6.09
C TYR A 16 15.65 12.60 -6.55
N ASP A 17 16.60 13.30 -7.16
CA ASP A 17 16.40 14.67 -7.63
C ASP A 17 15.14 14.78 -8.51
N GLY A 18 14.26 15.74 -8.18
CA GLY A 18 12.97 15.93 -8.82
C GLY A 18 11.89 14.91 -8.48
N ILE A 19 12.16 13.90 -7.62
CA ILE A 19 11.20 12.87 -7.22
C ILE A 19 10.91 13.00 -5.72
N ASP A 20 9.69 13.40 -5.37
CA ASP A 20 9.23 13.44 -3.97
C ASP A 20 8.53 12.12 -3.61
N VAL A 21 9.24 11.22 -2.92
CA VAL A 21 8.69 9.96 -2.40
C VAL A 21 7.65 10.26 -1.34
N SER A 22 6.44 9.75 -1.49
CA SER A 22 5.34 9.88 -0.54
C SER A 22 5.35 8.77 0.52
N ILE A 23 4.63 8.97 1.64
CA ILE A 23 4.40 7.88 2.61
C ILE A 23 3.66 6.73 1.94
N ASN A 24 2.76 7.03 1.00
CA ASN A 24 2.01 6.02 0.26
C ASN A 24 2.93 5.12 -0.57
N ASP A 25 3.97 5.67 -1.19
CA ASP A 25 4.96 4.92 -1.97
C ASP A 25 5.76 3.94 -1.08
N LEU A 26 6.10 4.36 0.15
CA LEU A 26 6.74 3.47 1.13
C LEU A 26 5.82 2.31 1.52
N ILE A 27 4.52 2.57 1.71
CA ILE A 27 3.53 1.54 2.05
C ILE A 27 3.34 0.57 0.87
N LEU A 28 3.23 1.09 -0.35
CA LEU A 28 3.15 0.28 -1.57
C LEU A 28 4.34 -0.67 -1.68
N LYS A 29 5.56 -0.15 -1.53
CA LYS A 29 6.79 -0.97 -1.56
C LYS A 29 6.81 -1.98 -0.41
N ALA A 30 6.36 -1.59 0.80
CA ALA A 30 6.30 -2.47 1.97
C ALA A 30 5.33 -3.66 1.79
N CYS A 31 4.29 -3.52 0.97
CA CYS A 31 3.35 -4.60 0.67
C CYS A 31 3.92 -5.65 -0.28
N VAL A 32 4.95 -5.33 -1.08
CA VAL A 32 5.45 -6.22 -2.14
C VAL A 32 5.95 -7.56 -1.60
N ASN A 33 6.83 -7.55 -0.61
CA ASN A 33 7.39 -8.77 -0.04
C ASN A 33 6.34 -9.62 0.69
N PRO A 34 5.45 -9.07 1.53
CA PRO A 34 4.32 -9.81 2.09
C PRO A 34 3.40 -10.42 1.03
N LEU A 35 3.11 -9.72 -0.08
CA LEU A 35 2.31 -10.28 -1.17
C LEU A 35 2.99 -11.46 -1.89
N LYS A 36 4.33 -11.45 -1.99
CA LYS A 36 5.10 -12.60 -2.48
C LYS A 36 5.06 -13.78 -1.49
N LYS A 37 5.16 -13.49 -0.19
CA LYS A 37 5.20 -14.50 0.88
C LYS A 37 3.85 -15.14 1.14
N TYR A 38 2.76 -14.39 1.00
CA TYR A 38 1.39 -14.82 1.25
C TYR A 38 0.55 -14.69 -0.03
N PRO A 39 0.69 -15.60 -1.01
CA PRO A 39 0.11 -15.44 -2.35
C PRO A 39 -1.42 -15.43 -2.36
N LYS A 40 -2.09 -15.90 -1.32
CA LYS A 40 -3.55 -15.79 -1.18
C LYS A 40 -4.04 -14.34 -1.16
N PHE A 41 -3.21 -13.37 -0.67
CA PHE A 41 -3.52 -11.93 -0.72
C PHE A 41 -3.39 -11.37 -2.13
N ASN A 42 -2.74 -12.08 -3.05
CA ASN A 42 -2.61 -11.74 -4.46
C ASN A 42 -3.43 -12.72 -5.31
N SER A 43 -4.66 -13.00 -4.89
CA SER A 43 -5.55 -13.99 -5.51
C SER A 43 -6.95 -13.40 -5.72
N SER A 44 -7.77 -14.09 -6.49
CA SER A 44 -9.19 -13.79 -6.69
C SER A 44 -10.04 -15.05 -6.54
N PHE A 45 -11.30 -14.86 -6.16
CA PHE A 45 -12.29 -15.95 -6.10
C PHE A 45 -13.18 -15.92 -7.36
N SER A 46 -13.41 -17.08 -7.93
CA SER A 46 -14.33 -17.28 -9.05
C SER A 46 -15.15 -18.57 -8.86
N ASP A 47 -16.15 -18.78 -9.69
CA ASP A 47 -16.94 -20.02 -9.69
C ASP A 47 -16.09 -21.27 -10.00
N LYS A 48 -14.89 -21.08 -10.58
CA LYS A 48 -13.94 -22.15 -10.86
C LYS A 48 -12.94 -22.37 -9.72
N GLY A 49 -13.06 -21.62 -8.62
CA GLY A 49 -12.19 -21.68 -7.45
C GLY A 49 -11.28 -20.46 -7.30
N ILE A 50 -10.23 -20.62 -6.51
CA ILE A 50 -9.23 -19.59 -6.20
C ILE A 50 -8.20 -19.50 -7.33
N VAL A 51 -7.99 -18.30 -7.85
CA VAL A 51 -6.95 -18.00 -8.87
C VAL A 51 -5.88 -17.14 -8.23
N THR A 52 -4.67 -17.67 -8.08
CA THR A 52 -3.50 -16.92 -7.63
C THR A 52 -2.80 -16.27 -8.81
N HIS A 53 -2.53 -14.97 -8.71
CA HIS A 53 -1.88 -14.20 -9.76
C HIS A 53 -0.35 -14.27 -9.63
N SER A 54 0.34 -14.46 -10.76
CA SER A 54 1.81 -14.45 -10.82
C SER A 54 2.40 -13.04 -10.76
N LYS A 55 1.65 -12.04 -11.21
CA LYS A 55 2.03 -10.63 -11.17
C LYS A 55 1.35 -9.95 -9.99
N ILE A 56 2.06 -9.02 -9.36
CA ILE A 56 1.51 -8.20 -8.28
C ILE A 56 1.20 -6.82 -8.87
N ASN A 57 -0.09 -6.48 -8.93
CA ASN A 57 -0.56 -5.20 -9.42
C ASN A 57 -1.33 -4.52 -8.29
N ILE A 58 -0.74 -3.50 -7.67
CA ILE A 58 -1.37 -2.84 -6.52
C ILE A 58 -2.19 -1.64 -7.01
N GLY A 59 -3.51 -1.73 -6.85
CA GLY A 59 -4.44 -0.63 -7.08
C GLY A 59 -4.32 0.44 -5.99
N ILE A 60 -4.37 1.69 -6.40
CA ILE A 60 -4.37 2.86 -5.52
C ILE A 60 -5.75 3.50 -5.60
N ALA A 61 -6.45 3.59 -4.46
CA ALA A 61 -7.73 4.27 -4.39
C ALA A 61 -7.53 5.79 -4.54
N ILE A 62 -8.03 6.35 -5.64
CA ILE A 62 -7.94 7.78 -5.98
C ILE A 62 -9.35 8.36 -6.04
N SER A 63 -9.62 9.35 -5.19
CA SER A 63 -10.89 10.08 -5.20
C SER A 63 -10.92 11.08 -6.36
N GLN A 64 -12.06 11.13 -7.06
CA GLN A 64 -12.34 12.05 -8.16
C GLN A 64 -13.70 12.72 -7.93
N GLU A 65 -14.00 13.80 -8.66
CA GLU A 65 -15.33 14.44 -8.60
C GLU A 65 -16.47 13.47 -8.97
N ALA A 66 -16.23 12.59 -9.95
CA ALA A 66 -17.20 11.63 -10.43
C ALA A 66 -17.28 10.33 -9.59
N GLY A 67 -16.46 10.18 -8.54
CA GLY A 67 -16.43 8.99 -7.70
C GLY A 67 -15.04 8.50 -7.34
N LEU A 68 -14.87 7.17 -7.24
CA LEU A 68 -13.61 6.51 -6.86
C LEU A 68 -13.07 5.70 -8.04
N MET A 69 -11.79 5.88 -8.33
CA MET A 69 -11.04 5.04 -9.27
C MET A 69 -9.92 4.30 -8.53
N VAL A 70 -9.62 3.06 -8.96
CA VAL A 70 -8.58 2.24 -8.33
C VAL A 70 -7.62 1.68 -9.40
N PRO A 71 -6.89 2.55 -10.11
CA PRO A 71 -5.91 2.10 -11.09
C PRO A 71 -4.72 1.45 -10.40
N ALA A 72 -4.10 0.46 -11.05
CA ALA A 72 -3.02 -0.34 -10.48
C ALA A 72 -1.65 0.02 -11.06
N ILE A 73 -0.65 0.08 -10.18
CA ILE A 73 0.75 -0.01 -10.59
C ILE A 73 1.02 -1.46 -11.01
N MET A 74 1.29 -1.64 -12.29
CA MET A 74 1.50 -2.95 -12.88
C MET A 74 2.89 -3.49 -12.56
N ASP A 75 2.98 -4.82 -12.29
CA ASP A 75 4.24 -5.53 -12.02
C ASP A 75 5.10 -4.86 -10.93
N ILE A 76 4.47 -4.36 -9.87
CA ILE A 76 5.12 -3.58 -8.81
C ILE A 76 6.26 -4.34 -8.11
N GLN A 77 6.22 -5.67 -8.13
CA GLN A 77 7.25 -6.54 -7.54
C GLN A 77 8.64 -6.39 -8.19
N ASN A 78 8.70 -5.82 -9.39
CA ASN A 78 9.93 -5.59 -10.15
C ASN A 78 10.39 -4.13 -10.12
N LYS A 79 9.70 -3.27 -9.37
CA LYS A 79 9.95 -1.83 -9.33
C LYS A 79 10.73 -1.42 -8.07
N SER A 80 11.72 -0.58 -8.26
CA SER A 80 12.38 0.17 -7.18
C SER A 80 11.41 1.15 -6.53
N LEU A 81 11.75 1.64 -5.33
CA LEU A 81 10.96 2.69 -4.67
C LEU A 81 10.84 3.96 -5.53
N LYS A 82 11.89 4.32 -6.24
CA LYS A 82 11.92 5.45 -7.19
C LYS A 82 10.89 5.26 -8.31
N GLU A 83 10.89 4.10 -8.95
CA GLU A 83 9.94 3.77 -10.02
C GLU A 83 8.49 3.70 -9.52
N ILE A 84 8.27 3.21 -8.29
CA ILE A 84 6.94 3.23 -7.65
C ILE A 84 6.47 4.66 -7.44
N SER A 85 7.34 5.55 -6.96
CA SER A 85 7.00 6.96 -6.74
C SER A 85 6.65 7.69 -8.04
N VAL A 86 7.37 7.42 -9.11
CA VAL A 86 7.04 7.96 -10.45
C VAL A 86 5.71 7.42 -10.93
N ALA A 87 5.50 6.10 -10.86
CA ALA A 87 4.28 5.45 -11.33
C ALA A 87 3.04 5.88 -10.54
N SER A 88 3.13 6.05 -9.21
CA SER A 88 2.00 6.47 -8.39
C SER A 88 1.53 7.90 -8.72
N LYS A 89 2.47 8.80 -8.98
CA LYS A 89 2.16 10.18 -9.40
C LYS A 89 1.59 10.25 -10.80
N ASP A 90 2.15 9.48 -11.73
CA ASP A 90 1.63 9.36 -13.09
C ASP A 90 0.19 8.84 -13.09
N LEU A 91 -0.10 7.78 -12.32
CA LEU A 91 -1.47 7.26 -12.17
C LEU A 91 -2.42 8.31 -11.59
N ALA A 92 -1.98 9.08 -10.58
CA ALA A 92 -2.80 10.12 -9.96
C ALA A 92 -3.12 11.24 -10.96
N LEU A 93 -2.15 11.67 -11.77
CA LEU A 93 -2.34 12.68 -12.82
C LEU A 93 -3.30 12.17 -13.90
N ARG A 94 -3.02 11.00 -14.48
CA ARG A 94 -3.82 10.40 -15.55
C ARG A 94 -5.23 10.00 -15.10
N SER A 95 -5.41 9.69 -13.82
CA SER A 95 -6.75 9.48 -13.25
C SER A 95 -7.62 10.72 -13.36
N ASN A 96 -7.06 11.91 -13.07
CA ASN A 96 -7.78 13.16 -13.18
C ASN A 96 -8.03 13.57 -14.63
N GLU A 97 -7.15 13.20 -15.54
CA GLU A 97 -7.27 13.45 -16.99
C GLU A 97 -8.15 12.44 -17.71
N GLY A 98 -8.57 11.35 -17.05
CA GLY A 98 -9.35 10.27 -17.68
C GLY A 98 -8.57 9.43 -18.68
N THR A 99 -7.24 9.36 -18.57
CA THR A 99 -6.33 8.67 -19.51
C THR A 99 -5.77 7.36 -18.98
N ILE A 100 -6.36 6.80 -17.91
CA ILE A 100 -6.00 5.48 -17.36
C ILE A 100 -6.31 4.40 -18.40
N THR A 101 -5.36 3.50 -18.61
CA THR A 101 -5.53 2.38 -19.54
C THR A 101 -6.47 1.32 -18.98
N THR A 102 -7.09 0.55 -19.86
CA THR A 102 -7.96 -0.58 -19.47
C THR A 102 -7.24 -1.60 -18.61
N ASP A 103 -5.96 -1.88 -18.89
CA ASP A 103 -5.15 -2.82 -18.11
C ASP A 103 -4.89 -2.31 -16.69
N GLU A 104 -4.53 -1.05 -16.52
CA GLU A 104 -4.32 -0.43 -15.21
C GLU A 104 -5.60 -0.41 -14.36
N TYR A 105 -6.75 -0.23 -15.01
CA TYR A 105 -8.04 -0.24 -14.34
C TYR A 105 -8.51 -1.66 -13.98
N ALA A 106 -8.34 -2.64 -14.87
CA ALA A 106 -8.97 -3.96 -14.75
C ALA A 106 -8.08 -5.04 -14.11
N ARG A 107 -6.75 -4.85 -14.07
CA ARG A 107 -5.81 -5.91 -13.67
C ARG A 107 -5.19 -5.72 -12.28
N GLY A 108 -5.79 -4.90 -11.43
CA GLY A 108 -5.40 -4.81 -10.03
C GLY A 108 -5.62 -6.14 -9.32
N THR A 109 -4.63 -6.62 -8.55
CA THR A 109 -4.69 -7.89 -7.81
C THR A 109 -4.77 -7.72 -6.30
N PHE A 110 -4.45 -6.53 -5.82
CA PHE A 110 -4.53 -6.08 -4.44
C PHE A 110 -4.77 -4.57 -4.43
N SER A 111 -5.39 -4.01 -3.40
CA SER A 111 -5.63 -2.56 -3.33
C SER A 111 -5.13 -1.93 -2.04
N LEU A 112 -4.65 -0.70 -2.17
CA LEU A 112 -4.32 0.20 -1.08
C LEU A 112 -5.26 1.40 -1.09
N SER A 113 -5.93 1.65 0.03
CA SER A 113 -6.71 2.86 0.28
C SER A 113 -6.08 3.64 1.42
N ASN A 114 -5.80 4.92 1.18
CA ASN A 114 -5.16 5.80 2.16
C ASN A 114 -6.03 7.04 2.39
N LEU A 115 -6.56 7.18 3.61
CA LEU A 115 -7.32 8.35 4.06
C LEU A 115 -6.50 9.22 5.04
N GLY A 116 -5.18 9.06 5.06
CA GLY A 116 -4.29 9.80 5.94
C GLY A 116 -4.35 11.32 5.79
N MET A 117 -4.63 11.82 4.59
CA MET A 117 -4.79 13.25 4.31
C MET A 117 -6.07 13.86 4.89
N TYR A 118 -7.06 13.03 5.25
CA TYR A 118 -8.35 13.47 5.80
C TYR A 118 -8.42 13.41 7.33
N ASN A 119 -7.29 13.24 8.01
CA ASN A 119 -7.21 13.10 9.47
C ASN A 119 -8.04 11.94 10.03
N VAL A 120 -8.20 10.87 9.25
CA VAL A 120 -8.89 9.64 9.64
C VAL A 120 -7.93 8.75 10.41
N LYS A 121 -8.25 8.42 11.67
CA LYS A 121 -7.40 7.58 12.52
C LYS A 121 -7.27 6.15 11.99
N SER A 122 -8.39 5.56 11.62
CA SER A 122 -8.49 4.20 11.08
C SER A 122 -9.84 4.02 10.39
N PHE A 123 -9.89 3.14 9.41
CA PHE A 123 -11.13 2.74 8.75
C PHE A 123 -11.01 1.30 8.24
N VAL A 124 -12.13 0.71 7.87
CA VAL A 124 -12.19 -0.60 7.23
C VAL A 124 -12.42 -0.38 5.74
N GLY A 125 -11.48 -0.84 4.92
CA GLY A 125 -11.61 -0.79 3.46
C GLY A 125 -12.58 -1.84 2.94
N ILE A 126 -13.36 -1.50 1.92
CA ILE A 126 -14.22 -2.44 1.20
C ILE A 126 -13.38 -3.09 0.11
N ILE A 127 -13.31 -4.42 0.10
CA ILE A 127 -12.57 -5.17 -0.93
C ILE A 127 -13.09 -4.80 -2.31
N TYR A 128 -12.19 -4.58 -3.24
CA TYR A 128 -12.50 -4.27 -4.63
C TYR A 128 -12.53 -5.57 -5.46
N PRO A 129 -13.71 -6.12 -5.79
CA PRO A 129 -13.78 -7.39 -6.53
C PRO A 129 -13.09 -7.30 -7.89
N PRO A 130 -12.45 -8.38 -8.37
CA PRO A 130 -12.39 -9.73 -7.80
C PRO A 130 -11.21 -9.97 -6.84
N GLN A 131 -10.54 -8.93 -6.36
CA GLN A 131 -9.39 -9.03 -5.45
C GLN A 131 -9.78 -9.69 -4.12
N SER A 132 -8.82 -10.42 -3.53
CA SER A 132 -9.03 -11.09 -2.24
C SER A 132 -8.85 -10.19 -1.01
N ALA A 133 -8.14 -9.07 -1.15
CA ALA A 133 -7.81 -8.22 -0.02
C ALA A 133 -7.60 -6.75 -0.37
N MET A 134 -7.73 -5.91 0.65
CA MET A 134 -7.44 -4.46 0.59
C MET A 134 -6.77 -4.02 1.89
N LEU A 135 -5.71 -3.22 1.78
CA LEU A 135 -5.08 -2.52 2.91
C LEU A 135 -5.65 -1.11 3.02
N ALA A 136 -6.21 -0.79 4.17
CA ALA A 136 -6.70 0.54 4.52
C ALA A 136 -5.73 1.21 5.50
N VAL A 137 -5.34 2.47 5.24
CA VAL A 137 -4.34 3.19 6.02
C VAL A 137 -4.87 4.54 6.45
N GLY A 138 -4.80 4.80 7.76
CA GLY A 138 -5.17 6.08 8.37
C GLY A 138 -4.01 7.07 8.44
N SER A 139 -4.26 8.19 9.11
CA SER A 139 -3.28 9.27 9.30
C SER A 139 -2.13 8.84 10.21
N ALA A 140 -0.92 9.26 9.86
CA ALA A 140 0.24 9.19 10.75
C ALA A 140 0.19 10.40 11.71
N ILE A 141 -0.07 10.15 12.98
CA ILE A 141 -0.21 11.19 14.02
C ILE A 141 0.74 10.95 15.19
N LYS A 142 1.23 12.03 15.78
CA LYS A 142 2.09 11.96 16.95
C LYS A 142 1.32 11.46 18.17
N ARG A 143 1.86 10.41 18.81
CA ARG A 143 1.30 9.80 20.03
C ARG A 143 2.39 9.45 21.02
N PRO A 144 2.09 9.50 22.32
CA PRO A 144 2.96 8.88 23.33
C PRO A 144 2.87 7.35 23.18
N ILE A 145 4.02 6.71 23.12
CA ILE A 145 4.16 5.24 23.13
C ILE A 145 5.22 4.84 24.14
N VAL A 146 5.21 3.59 24.58
CA VAL A 146 6.24 3.04 25.44
C VAL A 146 7.27 2.30 24.59
N VAL A 147 8.53 2.71 24.69
CA VAL A 147 9.67 2.04 24.06
C VAL A 147 10.71 1.81 25.15
N ASP A 148 11.12 0.56 25.34
CA ASP A 148 12.12 0.15 26.36
C ASP A 148 11.83 0.71 27.76
N GLY A 149 10.54 0.68 28.16
CA GLY A 149 10.09 1.17 29.49
C GLY A 149 9.94 2.70 29.61
N SER A 150 10.28 3.46 28.57
CA SER A 150 10.18 4.93 28.56
C SER A 150 9.06 5.42 27.65
N VAL A 151 8.40 6.51 28.04
CA VAL A 151 7.40 7.17 27.19
C VAL A 151 8.10 8.07 26.19
N VAL A 152 7.88 7.82 24.90
CA VAL A 152 8.40 8.61 23.79
C VAL A 152 7.27 9.08 22.88
N ILE A 153 7.47 10.19 22.16
CA ILE A 153 6.54 10.66 21.15
C ILE A 153 6.95 10.07 19.80
N ALA A 154 6.03 9.35 19.14
CA ALA A 154 6.28 8.77 17.84
C ALA A 154 5.10 9.05 16.87
N ASP A 155 5.40 9.03 15.57
CA ASP A 155 4.36 9.06 14.54
C ASP A 155 3.78 7.66 14.40
N ILE A 156 2.50 7.52 14.72
CA ILE A 156 1.75 6.24 14.72
C ILE A 156 0.67 6.30 13.66
N MET A 157 0.62 5.27 12.85
CA MET A 157 -0.36 5.05 11.80
C MET A 157 -1.09 3.74 12.07
N THR A 158 -2.39 3.70 11.87
CA THR A 158 -3.17 2.46 11.92
C THR A 158 -3.39 1.96 10.49
N ALA A 159 -3.06 0.70 10.27
CA ALA A 159 -3.38 -0.02 9.05
C ALA A 159 -4.34 -1.17 9.36
N THR A 160 -5.33 -1.38 8.49
CA THR A 160 -6.35 -2.42 8.61
C THR A 160 -6.36 -3.24 7.33
N ILE A 161 -6.34 -4.55 7.44
CA ILE A 161 -6.50 -5.46 6.30
C ILE A 161 -7.92 -6.00 6.25
N SER A 162 -8.57 -5.87 5.09
CA SER A 162 -9.83 -6.55 4.77
C SER A 162 -9.53 -7.71 3.85
N GLY A 163 -10.13 -8.86 4.08
CA GLY A 163 -9.90 -10.08 3.30
C GLY A 163 -11.18 -10.85 3.00
N ASP A 164 -11.25 -11.44 1.81
CA ASP A 164 -12.32 -12.38 1.45
C ASP A 164 -12.13 -13.70 2.21
N HIS A 165 -13.03 -13.99 3.16
CA HIS A 165 -12.91 -15.14 4.06
C HIS A 165 -13.10 -16.49 3.36
N ARG A 166 -13.45 -16.50 2.07
CA ARG A 166 -13.42 -17.70 1.22
C ARG A 166 -12.00 -18.09 0.81
N ILE A 167 -11.04 -17.14 0.89
CA ILE A 167 -9.63 -17.30 0.46
C ILE A 167 -8.70 -17.19 1.67
N LEU A 168 -8.95 -16.23 2.54
CA LEU A 168 -8.07 -15.80 3.62
C LEU A 168 -8.67 -16.08 4.99
N ASP A 169 -7.83 -16.37 5.97
CA ASP A 169 -8.22 -16.42 7.37
C ASP A 169 -7.60 -15.27 8.19
N GLY A 170 -8.11 -15.10 9.43
CA GLY A 170 -7.68 -14.02 10.31
C GLY A 170 -6.22 -14.13 10.75
N ALA A 171 -5.68 -15.35 10.89
CA ALA A 171 -4.29 -15.57 11.29
C ALA A 171 -3.33 -15.17 10.15
N GLU A 172 -3.65 -15.54 8.90
CA GLU A 172 -2.90 -15.10 7.72
C GLU A 172 -2.93 -13.57 7.60
N GLY A 173 -4.09 -12.92 7.85
CA GLY A 173 -4.23 -11.47 7.88
C GLY A 173 -3.34 -10.80 8.92
N ALA A 174 -3.28 -11.36 10.12
CA ALA A 174 -2.43 -10.85 11.20
C ALA A 174 -0.94 -10.99 10.86
N LEU A 175 -0.51 -12.09 10.25
CA LEU A 175 0.86 -12.30 9.81
C LEU A 175 1.24 -11.32 8.69
N PHE A 176 0.37 -11.16 7.68
CA PHE A 176 0.59 -10.24 6.57
C PHE A 176 0.80 -8.80 7.06
N ILE A 177 -0.11 -8.29 7.90
CA ILE A 177 -0.04 -6.92 8.37
C ILE A 177 1.16 -6.70 9.32
N ASN A 178 1.55 -7.73 10.08
CA ASN A 178 2.75 -7.66 10.93
C ASN A 178 4.04 -7.61 10.11
N ASP A 179 4.11 -8.32 8.99
CA ASP A 179 5.26 -8.23 8.07
C ASP A 179 5.34 -6.83 7.42
N VAL A 180 4.21 -6.26 6.96
CA VAL A 180 4.15 -4.87 6.45
C VAL A 180 4.62 -3.89 7.52
N LYS A 181 4.14 -4.03 8.76
CA LYS A 181 4.57 -3.21 9.91
C LYS A 181 6.07 -3.30 10.13
N THR A 182 6.61 -4.53 10.17
CA THR A 182 8.04 -4.78 10.42
C THR A 182 8.91 -4.11 9.37
N ILE A 183 8.51 -4.15 8.09
CA ILE A 183 9.22 -3.48 6.99
C ILE A 183 9.18 -1.95 7.17
N LEU A 184 8.02 -1.37 7.49
CA LEU A 184 7.88 0.07 7.71
C LEU A 184 8.62 0.56 8.97
N GLU A 185 8.77 -0.28 10.00
CA GLU A 185 9.55 0.03 11.19
C GLU A 185 11.06 -0.16 10.99
N ASN A 186 11.47 -0.91 9.94
CA ASN A 186 12.86 -1.10 9.51
C ASN A 186 13.00 -0.74 8.02
N PRO A 187 12.81 0.54 7.67
CA PRO A 187 12.50 0.96 6.30
C PRO A 187 13.68 0.85 5.32
N TYR A 188 14.91 0.63 5.76
CA TYR A 188 16.06 0.41 4.86
C TYR A 188 15.86 -0.80 3.93
N GLN A 189 14.99 -1.75 4.28
CA GLN A 189 14.59 -2.86 3.42
C GLN A 189 13.81 -2.42 2.17
N LEU A 190 13.29 -1.20 2.17
CA LEU A 190 12.54 -0.65 1.02
C LEU A 190 13.45 -0.16 -0.11
N LEU A 191 14.76 -0.04 0.15
CA LEU A 191 15.77 0.44 -0.80
C LEU A 191 16.44 -0.69 -1.58
N ILE A 192 16.11 -1.96 -1.25
CA ILE A 192 16.67 -3.16 -1.85
C ILE A 192 15.74 -3.73 -2.90
#